data_c4c7eea0200a8449be8ed3fbf05dd6e0
#
_entry.id   c4c7eea0200a8449be8ed3fbf05dd6e0
#
_cell.length_a   1.000
_cell.length_b   1.000
_cell.length_c   1.000
_cell.angle_alpha   90.00
_cell.angle_beta   90.00
_cell.angle_gamma   90.00
#
_symmetry.space_group_name_H-M   'P 1'
#
loop_
_entity.id
_entity.type
_entity.pdbx_description
1 polymer ?
#
loop_
_entity_poly.entity_id
_entity_poly.type
_entity_poly.pdbx_seq_one_letter_code
_entity_poly.pdbx_strand_id
1 'polypeptide(L)'
;MKKRTEEILNLLDEQYGREYICYLNYETPWQLLIATMLSAQCTDARVNIVTKDLFQKYTSVDAFADADLKELEQDIKPTGFYRNKAKNIIACMKDIREKFGGEVPRSLEDLTSLAGVGRKTANVIRGNIYHDASVVVDTHVKRISNRLGFTKQSDPEKIEQDLMKELPKDHWILYNCLLYTSPSPRDISGS
;
A
#
# COMPACT_ATOMS: atom_id res chain seq x y z
N MET A 1 -2.50 -7.99 -25.61
CA MET A 1 -3.26 -6.83 -25.08
C MET A 1 -4.32 -6.44 -26.09
N LYS A 2 -5.52 -6.08 -25.64
CA LYS A 2 -6.58 -5.59 -26.56
C LYS A 2 -6.26 -4.17 -26.98
N LYS A 3 -6.55 -3.81 -28.24
CA LYS A 3 -6.32 -2.45 -28.77
C LYS A 3 -6.93 -1.34 -27.89
N ARG A 4 -8.14 -1.58 -27.38
CA ARG A 4 -8.82 -0.66 -26.45
C ARG A 4 -8.06 -0.45 -25.14
N THR A 5 -7.46 -1.50 -24.56
CA THR A 5 -6.67 -1.42 -23.33
C THR A 5 -5.44 -0.56 -23.55
N GLU A 6 -4.77 -0.73 -24.67
CA GLU A 6 -3.61 0.06 -25.06
C GLU A 6 -3.95 1.54 -25.23
N GLU A 7 -5.06 1.84 -25.91
CA GLU A 7 -5.54 3.22 -26.07
C GLU A 7 -5.85 3.88 -24.72
N ILE A 8 -6.50 3.16 -23.78
CA ILE A 8 -6.80 3.67 -22.44
C ILE A 8 -5.51 3.93 -21.65
N LEU A 9 -4.56 3.00 -21.68
CA LEU A 9 -3.29 3.17 -20.96
C LEU A 9 -2.48 4.35 -21.51
N ASN A 10 -2.42 4.50 -22.83
CA ASN A 10 -1.74 5.63 -23.45
C ASN A 10 -2.36 6.98 -23.03
N LEU A 11 -3.69 7.07 -22.97
CA LEU A 11 -4.37 8.27 -22.47
C LEU A 11 -4.09 8.55 -21.00
N LEU A 12 -4.03 7.52 -20.16
CA LEU A 12 -3.67 7.65 -18.75
C LEU A 12 -2.22 8.11 -18.59
N ASP A 13 -1.30 7.52 -19.35
CA ASP A 13 0.12 7.88 -19.36
C ASP A 13 0.33 9.34 -19.81
N GLU A 14 -0.38 9.76 -20.85
CA GLU A 14 -0.32 11.14 -21.35
C GLU A 14 -0.86 12.14 -20.34
N GLN A 15 -1.97 11.79 -19.66
CA GLN A 15 -2.63 12.69 -18.70
C GLN A 15 -1.91 12.78 -17.35
N TYR A 16 -1.35 11.67 -16.85
CA TYR A 16 -0.84 11.56 -15.47
C TYR A 16 0.65 11.24 -15.38
N GLY A 17 1.31 10.99 -16.50
CA GLY A 17 2.72 10.59 -16.57
C GLY A 17 2.93 9.11 -16.27
N ARG A 18 4.18 8.67 -16.41
CA ARG A 18 4.62 7.28 -16.15
C ARG A 18 5.47 7.14 -14.91
N GLU A 19 5.52 8.17 -14.09
CA GLU A 19 6.31 8.12 -12.87
C GLU A 19 5.55 7.40 -11.76
N TYR A 20 6.21 6.37 -11.21
CA TYR A 20 5.72 5.71 -10.03
C TYR A 20 6.04 6.54 -8.80
N ILE A 21 5.02 7.05 -8.12
CA ILE A 21 5.17 7.86 -6.91
C ILE A 21 4.56 7.12 -5.72
N CYS A 22 5.39 6.79 -4.74
CA CYS A 22 4.91 6.40 -3.42
C CYS A 22 4.70 7.67 -2.58
N TYR A 23 3.47 7.94 -2.17
CA TYR A 23 3.13 9.13 -1.37
C TYR A 23 3.50 9.00 0.11
N LEU A 24 3.84 7.81 0.58
CA LEU A 24 4.32 7.57 1.93
C LEU A 24 5.84 7.81 2.01
N ASN A 25 6.28 8.55 3.03
CA ASN A 25 7.70 8.82 3.27
C ASN A 25 8.34 7.64 4.01
N TYR A 26 9.41 7.09 3.45
CA TYR A 26 10.18 5.99 4.06
C TYR A 26 11.63 5.99 3.56
N GLU A 27 12.53 5.44 4.37
CA GLU A 27 13.94 5.23 4.04
C GLU A 27 14.28 3.73 3.99
N THR A 28 13.51 2.91 4.73
CA THR A 28 13.75 1.48 4.87
C THR A 28 12.48 0.66 4.59
N PRO A 29 12.61 -0.64 4.22
CA PRO A 29 11.46 -1.51 3.97
C PRO A 29 10.47 -1.59 5.14
N TRP A 30 10.95 -1.69 6.39
CA TRP A 30 10.08 -1.76 7.56
C TRP A 30 9.35 -0.44 7.84
N GLN A 31 9.96 0.71 7.50
CA GLN A 31 9.29 2.01 7.59
C GLN A 31 8.11 2.08 6.62
N LEU A 32 8.30 1.64 5.36
CA LEU A 32 7.18 1.58 4.41
C LEU A 32 6.09 0.63 4.88
N LEU A 33 6.45 -0.52 5.45
CA LEU A 33 5.47 -1.47 5.97
C LEU A 33 4.61 -0.85 7.08
N ILE A 34 5.24 -0.22 8.08
CA ILE A 34 4.54 0.48 9.17
C ILE A 34 3.68 1.62 8.61
N ALA A 35 4.23 2.48 7.74
CA ALA A 35 3.49 3.58 7.13
C ALA A 35 2.25 3.08 6.37
N THR A 36 2.38 1.97 5.62
CA THR A 36 1.25 1.35 4.91
C THR A 36 0.21 0.76 5.87
N MET A 37 0.62 0.17 6.99
CA MET A 37 -0.31 -0.27 8.04
C MET A 37 -1.05 0.91 8.67
N LEU A 38 -0.36 2.04 8.88
CA LEU A 38 -0.95 3.26 9.42
C LEU A 38 -1.90 3.95 8.43
N SER A 39 -1.69 3.80 7.12
CA SER A 39 -2.55 4.40 6.08
C SER A 39 -3.93 3.73 5.94
N ALA A 40 -4.16 2.59 6.59
CA ALA A 40 -5.47 1.97 6.63
C ALA A 40 -6.51 2.94 7.24
N GLN A 41 -7.47 3.40 6.41
CA GLN A 41 -8.50 4.41 6.76
C GLN A 41 -7.90 5.74 7.29
N CYS A 42 -6.73 6.12 6.80
CA CYS A 42 -6.07 7.38 7.10
C CYS A 42 -5.41 7.93 5.83
N THR A 43 -5.34 9.24 5.69
CA THR A 43 -4.68 9.88 4.54
C THR A 43 -3.17 9.77 4.65
N ASP A 44 -2.47 9.61 3.52
CA ASP A 44 -1.01 9.52 3.46
C ASP A 44 -0.34 10.78 4.05
N ALA A 45 -0.92 11.97 3.81
CA ALA A 45 -0.44 13.21 4.41
C ALA A 45 -0.45 13.16 5.95
N ARG A 46 -1.50 12.61 6.57
CA ARG A 46 -1.57 12.44 8.03
C ARG A 46 -0.58 11.41 8.52
N VAL A 47 -0.43 10.31 7.80
CA VAL A 47 0.56 9.27 8.11
C VAL A 47 1.96 9.87 8.08
N ASN A 48 2.33 10.62 7.05
CA ASN A 48 3.64 11.24 6.91
C ASN A 48 3.98 12.22 8.06
N ILE A 49 2.98 12.95 8.56
CA ILE A 49 3.16 13.81 9.74
C ILE A 49 3.51 12.97 10.97
N VAL A 50 2.77 11.89 11.21
CA VAL A 50 2.97 11.02 12.38
C VAL A 50 4.29 10.24 12.29
N THR A 51 4.60 9.68 11.12
CA THR A 51 5.79 8.83 10.94
C THR A 51 7.08 9.62 11.02
N LYS A 52 7.07 10.93 10.75
CA LYS A 52 8.23 11.79 10.89
C LYS A 52 8.81 11.74 12.31
N ASP A 53 7.97 11.86 13.33
CA ASP A 53 8.41 11.83 14.73
C ASP A 53 8.56 10.37 15.22
N LEU A 54 7.65 9.49 14.74
CA LEU A 54 7.64 8.08 15.11
C LEU A 54 8.96 7.37 14.75
N PHE A 55 9.49 7.58 13.55
CA PHE A 55 10.73 6.94 13.09
C PHE A 55 12.00 7.57 13.70
N GLN A 56 11.91 8.77 14.27
CA GLN A 56 12.98 9.33 15.10
C GLN A 56 13.02 8.68 16.50
N LYS A 57 11.86 8.32 17.03
CA LYS A 57 11.72 7.68 18.34
C LYS A 57 12.03 6.19 18.28
N TYR A 58 11.50 5.49 17.31
CA TYR A 58 11.71 4.06 17.07
C TYR A 58 12.53 3.86 15.81
N THR A 59 13.82 3.64 15.97
CA THR A 59 14.81 3.69 14.87
C THR A 59 15.12 2.34 14.23
N SER A 60 14.50 1.27 14.71
CA SER A 60 14.76 -0.10 14.22
C SER A 60 13.54 -1.01 14.40
N VAL A 61 13.59 -2.19 13.73
CA VAL A 61 12.63 -3.28 13.94
C VAL A 61 12.56 -3.68 15.41
N ASP A 62 13.72 -3.79 16.08
CA ASP A 62 13.78 -4.15 17.50
C ASP A 62 13.12 -3.12 18.40
N ALA A 63 13.34 -1.82 18.12
CA ALA A 63 12.74 -0.73 18.89
C ALA A 63 11.19 -0.79 18.83
N PHE A 64 10.62 -1.13 17.68
CA PHE A 64 9.17 -1.35 17.55
C PHE A 64 8.70 -2.68 18.17
N ALA A 65 9.49 -3.74 18.04
CA ALA A 65 9.15 -5.05 18.62
C ALA A 65 9.09 -4.99 20.14
N ASP A 66 9.93 -4.18 20.77
CA ASP A 66 10.03 -4.02 22.23
C ASP A 66 9.29 -2.76 22.74
N ALA A 67 8.57 -2.05 21.87
CA ALA A 67 7.85 -0.83 22.24
C ALA A 67 6.76 -1.09 23.30
N ASP A 68 6.60 -0.15 24.24
CA ASP A 68 5.43 -0.16 25.11
C ASP A 68 4.15 0.09 24.32
N LEU A 69 3.18 -0.81 24.49
CA LEU A 69 1.93 -0.76 23.72
C LEU A 69 1.17 0.56 23.93
N LYS A 70 1.09 1.04 25.18
CA LYS A 70 0.32 2.25 25.50
C LYS A 70 1.01 3.49 24.97
N GLU A 71 2.32 3.52 25.01
CA GLU A 71 3.12 4.59 24.47
C GLU A 71 2.96 4.66 22.96
N LEU A 72 3.13 3.54 22.25
CA LEU A 72 2.92 3.47 20.80
C LEU A 72 1.48 3.85 20.40
N GLU A 73 0.47 3.44 21.17
CA GLU A 73 -0.93 3.84 20.97
C GLU A 73 -1.10 5.37 20.99
N GLN A 74 -0.41 6.09 21.87
CA GLN A 74 -0.48 7.55 21.95
C GLN A 74 0.25 8.19 20.76
N ASP A 75 1.44 7.68 20.40
CA ASP A 75 2.24 8.20 19.31
C ASP A 75 1.49 8.13 17.96
N ILE A 76 0.77 7.03 17.70
CA ILE A 76 0.04 6.83 16.44
C ILE A 76 -1.45 7.20 16.50
N LYS A 77 -1.92 7.75 17.63
CA LYS A 77 -3.34 8.08 17.84
C LYS A 77 -3.98 8.92 16.72
N PRO A 78 -3.27 9.90 16.12
CA PRO A 78 -3.84 10.71 15.04
C PRO A 78 -4.19 9.93 13.76
N THR A 79 -3.71 8.68 13.61
CA THR A 79 -3.98 7.86 12.42
C THR A 79 -5.32 7.10 12.49
N GLY A 80 -6.04 7.15 13.62
CA GLY A 80 -7.27 6.40 13.84
C GLY A 80 -7.03 4.89 14.03
N PHE A 81 -7.99 4.20 14.63
CA PHE A 81 -7.89 2.74 14.93
C PHE A 81 -6.58 2.33 15.63
N TYR A 82 -5.98 3.26 16.34
CA TYR A 82 -4.61 3.19 16.86
C TYR A 82 -4.34 1.98 17.75
N ARG A 83 -5.33 1.53 18.55
CA ARG A 83 -5.17 0.35 19.44
C ARG A 83 -4.87 -0.92 18.65
N ASN A 84 -5.63 -1.19 17.60
CA ASN A 84 -5.42 -2.36 16.76
C ASN A 84 -4.14 -2.20 15.91
N LYS A 85 -3.89 -0.99 15.41
CA LYS A 85 -2.67 -0.69 14.64
C LYS A 85 -1.42 -0.89 15.50
N ALA A 86 -1.37 -0.36 16.73
CA ALA A 86 -0.24 -0.53 17.64
C ALA A 86 0.05 -2.01 17.94
N LYS A 87 -0.98 -2.78 18.29
CA LYS A 87 -0.86 -4.23 18.51
C LYS A 87 -0.30 -4.96 17.30
N ASN A 88 -0.84 -4.67 16.12
CA ASN A 88 -0.40 -5.30 14.88
C ASN A 88 1.03 -4.88 14.51
N ILE A 89 1.42 -3.63 14.70
CA ILE A 89 2.79 -3.16 14.43
C ILE A 89 3.78 -3.89 15.33
N ILE A 90 3.56 -3.94 16.63
CA ILE A 90 4.44 -4.64 17.56
C ILE A 90 4.55 -6.13 17.21
N ALA A 91 3.42 -6.81 16.96
CA ALA A 91 3.41 -8.21 16.60
C ALA A 91 4.12 -8.46 15.25
N CYS A 92 3.87 -7.62 14.24
CA CYS A 92 4.52 -7.67 12.96
C CYS A 92 6.05 -7.52 13.07
N MET A 93 6.52 -6.55 13.85
CA MET A 93 7.96 -6.33 14.03
C MET A 93 8.62 -7.45 14.83
N LYS A 94 7.93 -8.06 15.81
CA LYS A 94 8.39 -9.30 16.47
C LYS A 94 8.52 -10.44 15.49
N ASP A 95 7.53 -10.68 14.66
CA ASP A 95 7.58 -11.72 13.64
C ASP A 95 8.75 -11.49 12.64
N ILE A 96 8.98 -10.25 12.21
CA ILE A 96 10.10 -9.90 11.32
C ILE A 96 11.43 -10.20 12.01
N ARG A 97 11.59 -9.81 13.29
CA ARG A 97 12.81 -10.09 14.05
C ARG A 97 13.05 -11.58 14.22
N GLU A 98 12.04 -12.33 14.63
CA GLU A 98 12.18 -13.72 15.07
C GLU A 98 12.20 -14.73 13.89
N LYS A 99 11.38 -14.46 12.85
CA LYS A 99 11.22 -15.41 11.74
C LYS A 99 12.03 -15.04 10.50
N PHE A 100 12.36 -13.75 10.34
CA PHE A 100 12.98 -13.22 9.12
C PHE A 100 14.30 -12.48 9.39
N GLY A 101 14.88 -12.65 10.61
CA GLY A 101 16.19 -12.08 10.93
C GLY A 101 16.27 -10.55 10.91
N GLY A 102 15.13 -9.86 11.11
CA GLY A 102 15.04 -8.41 11.08
C GLY A 102 14.80 -7.81 9.69
N GLU A 103 14.69 -8.62 8.65
CA GLU A 103 14.45 -8.18 7.28
C GLU A 103 12.98 -8.40 6.87
N VAL A 104 12.41 -7.43 6.15
CA VAL A 104 11.04 -7.57 5.64
C VAL A 104 11.04 -8.65 4.54
N PRO A 105 10.17 -9.68 4.63
CA PRO A 105 10.16 -10.77 3.66
C PRO A 105 9.67 -10.30 2.29
N ARG A 106 10.09 -11.01 1.22
CA ARG A 106 9.75 -10.68 -0.17
C ARG A 106 8.51 -11.40 -0.67
N SER A 107 8.28 -12.65 -0.22
CA SER A 107 7.19 -13.46 -0.77
C SER A 107 5.83 -12.92 -0.32
N LEU A 108 4.80 -13.08 -1.16
CA LEU A 108 3.43 -12.71 -0.81
C LEU A 108 2.93 -13.52 0.41
N GLU A 109 3.28 -14.79 0.47
CA GLU A 109 2.90 -15.71 1.54
C GLU A 109 3.48 -15.26 2.88
N ASP A 110 4.79 -15.02 2.94
CA ASP A 110 5.47 -14.57 4.16
C ASP A 110 4.95 -13.20 4.60
N LEU A 111 4.78 -12.25 3.67
CA LEU A 111 4.23 -10.93 3.99
C LEU A 111 2.81 -11.01 4.56
N THR A 112 1.95 -11.84 3.98
CA THR A 112 0.57 -11.99 4.48
C THR A 112 0.46 -12.82 5.74
N SER A 113 1.51 -13.52 6.16
CA SER A 113 1.61 -14.20 7.45
C SER A 113 1.84 -13.23 8.62
N LEU A 114 2.33 -12.01 8.33
CA LEU A 114 2.62 -11.00 9.33
C LEU A 114 1.34 -10.37 9.89
N ALA A 115 1.34 -10.05 11.19
CA ALA A 115 0.19 -9.45 11.85
C ALA A 115 -0.21 -8.10 11.21
N GLY A 116 -1.47 -7.96 10.82
CA GLY A 116 -2.02 -6.74 10.23
C GLY A 116 -1.61 -6.49 8.77
N VAL A 117 -0.93 -7.43 8.12
CA VAL A 117 -0.51 -7.34 6.73
C VAL A 117 -1.45 -8.15 5.84
N GLY A 118 -2.33 -7.45 5.14
CA GLY A 118 -3.18 -8.05 4.13
C GLY A 118 -2.52 -8.06 2.74
N ARG A 119 -3.17 -8.73 1.78
CA ARG A 119 -2.69 -8.83 0.39
C ARG A 119 -2.38 -7.48 -0.25
N LYS A 120 -3.23 -6.46 -0.01
CA LYS A 120 -2.99 -5.10 -0.50
C LYS A 120 -1.66 -4.54 0.03
N THR A 121 -1.44 -4.58 1.34
CA THR A 121 -0.21 -4.12 1.98
C THR A 121 1.00 -4.89 1.47
N ALA A 122 0.90 -6.22 1.36
CA ALA A 122 1.96 -7.06 0.83
C ALA A 122 2.34 -6.68 -0.62
N ASN A 123 1.36 -6.43 -1.49
CA ASN A 123 1.63 -5.99 -2.86
C ASN A 123 2.24 -4.59 -2.93
N VAL A 124 1.88 -3.67 -2.02
CA VAL A 124 2.55 -2.37 -1.90
C VAL A 124 4.03 -2.55 -1.57
N ILE A 125 4.36 -3.38 -0.60
CA ILE A 125 5.75 -3.66 -0.21
C ILE A 125 6.51 -4.33 -1.36
N ARG A 126 5.94 -5.35 -2.00
CA ARG A 126 6.56 -6.05 -3.13
C ARG A 126 6.85 -5.11 -4.30
N GLY A 127 5.90 -4.25 -4.62
CA GLY A 127 6.08 -3.29 -5.71
C GLY A 127 7.12 -2.23 -5.41
N ASN A 128 7.09 -1.61 -4.23
CA ASN A 128 7.95 -0.49 -3.89
C ASN A 128 9.38 -0.89 -3.52
N ILE A 129 9.52 -1.96 -2.75
CA ILE A 129 10.83 -2.36 -2.20
C ILE A 129 11.54 -3.35 -3.11
N TYR A 130 10.80 -4.34 -3.60
CA TYR A 130 11.39 -5.44 -4.35
C TYR A 130 11.22 -5.30 -5.86
N HIS A 131 10.51 -4.27 -6.32
CA HIS A 131 10.18 -4.05 -7.73
C HIS A 131 9.53 -5.27 -8.39
N ASP A 132 8.87 -6.11 -7.58
CA ASP A 132 8.10 -7.23 -8.06
C ASP A 132 6.81 -6.70 -8.68
N ALA A 133 6.62 -6.99 -9.95
CA ALA A 133 5.41 -6.58 -10.65
C ALA A 133 4.17 -7.16 -9.96
N SER A 134 3.36 -6.30 -9.36
CA SER A 134 2.15 -6.64 -8.63
C SER A 134 1.07 -5.59 -8.87
N VAL A 135 -0.18 -6.01 -8.86
CA VAL A 135 -1.33 -5.11 -8.99
C VAL A 135 -1.92 -4.87 -7.61
N VAL A 136 -1.95 -3.62 -7.18
CA VAL A 136 -2.57 -3.23 -5.91
C VAL A 136 -4.03 -2.91 -6.16
N VAL A 137 -4.94 -3.72 -5.62
CA VAL A 137 -6.39 -3.52 -5.77
C VAL A 137 -6.98 -2.92 -4.51
N ASP A 138 -7.30 -1.64 -4.56
CA ASP A 138 -8.08 -0.94 -3.54
C ASP A 138 -9.52 -0.66 -4.04
N THR A 139 -10.30 0.03 -3.25
CA THR A 139 -11.68 0.38 -3.61
C THR A 139 -11.76 1.28 -4.84
N HIS A 140 -10.76 2.12 -5.05
CA HIS A 140 -10.66 3.03 -6.18
C HIS A 140 -10.33 2.27 -7.47
N VAL A 141 -9.27 1.45 -7.44
CA VAL A 141 -8.89 0.55 -8.54
C VAL A 141 -10.05 -0.35 -8.92
N LYS A 142 -10.71 -1.00 -7.93
CA LYS A 142 -11.89 -1.82 -8.17
C LYS A 142 -12.98 -1.07 -8.93
N ARG A 143 -13.34 0.13 -8.48
CA ARG A 143 -14.40 0.93 -9.10
C ARG A 143 -14.07 1.34 -10.52
N ILE A 144 -12.84 1.85 -10.75
CA ILE A 144 -12.44 2.37 -12.06
C ILE A 144 -12.22 1.23 -13.05
N SER A 145 -11.57 0.15 -12.65
CA SER A 145 -11.34 -1.02 -13.52
C SER A 145 -12.65 -1.64 -14.02
N ASN A 146 -13.68 -1.67 -13.16
CA ASN A 146 -15.02 -2.09 -13.58
C ASN A 146 -15.63 -1.10 -14.60
N ARG A 147 -15.49 0.23 -14.38
CA ARG A 147 -15.99 1.25 -15.33
C ARG A 147 -15.26 1.21 -16.66
N LEU A 148 -13.97 0.96 -16.66
CA LEU A 148 -13.16 0.80 -17.86
C LEU A 148 -13.42 -0.53 -18.58
N GLY A 149 -14.12 -1.47 -17.92
CA GLY A 149 -14.43 -2.78 -18.46
C GLY A 149 -13.24 -3.74 -18.48
N PHE A 150 -12.23 -3.51 -17.66
CA PHE A 150 -11.08 -4.40 -17.49
C PHE A 150 -11.42 -5.63 -16.64
N THR A 151 -12.43 -5.52 -15.80
CA THR A 151 -12.98 -6.61 -15.00
C THR A 151 -14.48 -6.43 -14.79
N LYS A 152 -15.17 -7.50 -14.42
CA LYS A 152 -16.55 -7.50 -13.92
C LYS A 152 -16.66 -8.07 -12.51
N GLN A 153 -15.50 -8.34 -11.89
CA GLN A 153 -15.43 -8.96 -10.58
C GLN A 153 -15.70 -7.96 -9.46
N SER A 154 -16.16 -8.48 -8.32
CA SER A 154 -16.31 -7.71 -7.08
C SER A 154 -15.27 -8.08 -6.03
N ASP A 155 -14.67 -9.25 -6.14
CA ASP A 155 -13.63 -9.76 -5.28
C ASP A 155 -12.26 -9.19 -5.66
N PRO A 156 -11.50 -8.59 -4.71
CA PRO A 156 -10.21 -7.96 -5.02
C PRO A 156 -9.17 -8.90 -5.62
N GLU A 157 -9.11 -10.18 -5.19
CA GLU A 157 -8.14 -11.13 -5.72
C GLU A 157 -8.45 -11.52 -7.16
N LYS A 158 -9.74 -11.67 -7.48
CA LYS A 158 -10.17 -11.93 -8.86
C LYS A 158 -9.95 -10.74 -9.77
N ILE A 159 -10.15 -9.52 -9.24
CA ILE A 159 -9.83 -8.28 -9.96
C ILE A 159 -8.33 -8.20 -10.24
N GLU A 160 -7.48 -8.49 -9.25
CA GLU A 160 -6.01 -8.54 -9.43
C GLU A 160 -5.64 -9.51 -10.57
N GLN A 161 -6.20 -10.72 -10.58
CA GLN A 161 -5.95 -11.72 -11.62
C GLN A 161 -6.42 -11.25 -13.01
N ASP A 162 -7.59 -10.61 -13.10
CA ASP A 162 -8.10 -10.08 -14.36
C ASP A 162 -7.19 -8.94 -14.87
N LEU A 163 -6.78 -8.04 -14.00
CA LEU A 163 -5.88 -6.93 -14.34
C LEU A 163 -4.49 -7.43 -14.75
N MET A 164 -3.95 -8.43 -14.08
CA MET A 164 -2.67 -9.04 -14.46
C MET A 164 -2.70 -9.69 -15.85
N LYS A 165 -3.86 -10.15 -16.31
CA LYS A 165 -4.05 -10.69 -17.69
C LYS A 165 -4.26 -9.59 -18.72
N GLU A 166 -4.96 -8.53 -18.34
CA GLU A 166 -5.35 -7.44 -19.25
C GLU A 166 -4.25 -6.40 -19.43
N LEU A 167 -3.50 -6.06 -18.36
CA LEU A 167 -2.47 -5.03 -18.35
C LEU A 167 -1.07 -5.60 -18.64
N PRO A 168 -0.19 -4.87 -19.34
CA PRO A 168 1.19 -5.24 -19.48
C PRO A 168 1.92 -5.10 -18.13
N LYS A 169 2.99 -5.89 -17.92
CA LYS A 169 3.69 -5.98 -16.61
C LYS A 169 4.27 -4.66 -16.14
N ASP A 170 4.71 -3.82 -17.04
CA ASP A 170 5.26 -2.48 -16.76
C ASP A 170 4.21 -1.50 -16.23
N HIS A 171 2.93 -1.79 -16.42
CA HIS A 171 1.81 -1.02 -15.87
C HIS A 171 1.21 -1.59 -14.58
N TRP A 172 1.62 -2.76 -14.10
CA TRP A 172 0.99 -3.36 -12.93
C TRP A 172 1.12 -2.51 -11.68
N ILE A 173 2.33 -2.04 -11.37
CA ILE A 173 2.57 -1.14 -10.22
C ILE A 173 2.03 0.26 -10.52
N LEU A 174 2.31 0.74 -11.74
CA LEU A 174 1.95 2.08 -12.19
C LEU A 174 0.44 2.31 -12.23
N TYR A 175 -0.34 1.28 -12.57
CA TYR A 175 -1.79 1.39 -12.73
C TYR A 175 -2.51 1.90 -11.48
N ASN A 176 -2.09 1.48 -10.30
CA ASN A 176 -2.64 2.00 -9.05
C ASN A 176 -2.36 3.52 -8.91
N CYS A 177 -1.14 3.96 -9.22
CA CYS A 177 -0.76 5.37 -9.15
C CYS A 177 -1.52 6.21 -10.17
N LEU A 178 -1.63 5.76 -11.42
CA LEU A 178 -2.38 6.44 -12.48
C LEU A 178 -3.85 6.65 -12.09
N LEU A 179 -4.45 5.66 -11.44
CA LEU A 179 -5.83 5.77 -10.98
C LEU A 179 -5.97 6.62 -9.70
N TYR A 180 -4.96 6.65 -8.83
CA TYR A 180 -4.99 7.44 -7.60
C TYR A 180 -5.01 8.95 -7.90
N THR A 181 -4.30 9.38 -8.93
CA THR A 181 -4.29 10.78 -9.40
C THR A 181 -5.57 11.18 -10.14
N SER A 182 -6.40 10.20 -10.56
CA SER A 182 -7.67 10.47 -11.21
C SER A 182 -8.69 11.03 -10.22
N PRO A 183 -9.28 12.23 -10.45
CA PRO A 183 -10.19 12.85 -9.51
C PRO A 183 -11.41 11.99 -9.22
N SER A 184 -11.71 11.82 -7.94
CA SER A 184 -12.93 11.17 -7.48
C SER A 184 -14.15 12.04 -7.82
N PRO A 185 -15.34 11.47 -8.09
CA PRO A 185 -16.57 12.26 -8.20
C PRO A 185 -16.86 13.13 -6.97
N ARG A 186 -16.27 12.82 -5.80
CA ARG A 186 -16.37 13.66 -4.59
C ARG A 186 -15.42 14.86 -4.64
N ASP A 187 -14.35 14.80 -5.39
CA ASP A 187 -13.38 15.90 -5.55
C ASP A 187 -13.90 16.94 -6.55
N ILE A 188 -14.82 16.54 -7.43
CA ILE A 188 -15.44 17.40 -8.46
C ILE A 188 -16.69 18.12 -7.90
N SER A 189 -17.27 17.63 -6.81
CA SER A 189 -18.53 18.19 -6.23
C SER A 189 -18.30 19.32 -5.21
N GLY A 190 -17.07 19.81 -5.06
CA GLY A 190 -16.66 20.85 -4.11
C GLY A 190 -16.35 22.21 -4.74
N SER A 191 -16.93 22.54 -5.90
CA SER A 191 -16.84 23.87 -6.54
C SER A 191 -18.22 24.48 -6.70
#